data_86f7b363475b65435a4525288d6128e4
#
_entry.id   86f7b363475b65435a4525288d6128e4
#
_cell.length_a   1.000
_cell.length_b   1.000
_cell.length_c   1.000
_cell.angle_alpha   90.00
_cell.angle_beta   90.00
_cell.angle_gamma   90.00
#
_symmetry.space_group_name_H-M   'P 1'
#
loop_
_entity.id
_entity.type
_entity.pdbx_description
1 polymer ?
#
loop_
_entity_poly.entity_id
_entity_poly.type
_entity_poly.pdbx_seq_one_letter_code
_entity_poly.pdbx_strand_id
1 'polypeptide(L)'
;MKKVKMLGLLVVMLLLAGIFPVKTYAAGWIQGDNGLWWYQHEDESYTTSGWETIGGKNYYFDEAGWMKTGWLKLENTWYYLSIYGDMQTGWKNIGGAWYYLNEDGAMLTGWQNIGNNRFYLDGSGAMYTGWLKLGNNWYYMNNSGAMLRGWQSIGGAWYYLNEDGVMLTGWQKIGNNWFYLNGSGAMTTGWQNVGGTWYYMNNSGAMLTGWQVIGGAWYYLDGSGAMHTGWIRLGETWYYLTASGAMAANTWIGSYYVDENGAWIPGKVRSKIIAIDAGHQRKGNSAQEPIGPGASATKPKVASGTHGNASGLNEYELTLQVSLQLRDELEARGYEVYMIRTTHDVNISNAERAQMAAAAGADILVRIHANGSDNTSISGALTMAPSNSNPYLTKSVISASQTLSRKIVDSFCAATGAKNQGVMSTDAMSGINWSTIPVSIVEMGYMTNRAEDLKMESASYQAKMVQGIANGIDAYYGATA
;
A
#
# COMPACT_ATOMS: atom_id res chain seq x y z
N MET A 1 48.06 -63.33 -27.17
CA MET A 1 47.64 -62.57 -28.37
C MET A 1 47.95 -63.35 -29.55
N LYS A 2 46.95 -63.79 -30.34
CA LYS A 2 47.20 -64.54 -31.62
C LYS A 2 47.34 -63.49 -32.72
N LYS A 3 48.59 -63.28 -33.19
CA LYS A 3 48.83 -62.49 -34.37
C LYS A 3 48.42 -63.32 -35.60
N VAL A 4 47.72 -62.66 -36.53
CA VAL A 4 47.41 -63.33 -37.84
C VAL A 4 48.69 -63.69 -38.54
N LYS A 5 48.91 -64.95 -38.80
CA LYS A 5 49.98 -65.43 -39.66
C LYS A 5 49.51 -65.32 -41.10
N MET A 6 50.08 -64.41 -41.84
CA MET A 6 49.98 -64.47 -43.32
C MET A 6 50.98 -65.45 -43.88
N LEU A 7 50.53 -66.43 -44.63
CA LEU A 7 51.29 -67.45 -45.27
C LEU A 7 51.98 -66.84 -46.52
N GLY A 8 53.30 -66.70 -46.49
CA GLY A 8 54.06 -66.25 -47.63
C GLY A 8 54.50 -67.42 -48.48
N LEU A 9 54.29 -67.36 -49.77
CA LEU A 9 54.71 -68.36 -50.77
C LEU A 9 56.21 -68.21 -51.09
N LEU A 10 56.94 -69.33 -51.08
CA LEU A 10 58.37 -69.54 -51.32
C LEU A 10 58.71 -69.33 -52.78
N VAL A 11 59.73 -68.56 -53.14
CA VAL A 11 60.46 -68.72 -54.45
C VAL A 11 61.96 -68.69 -54.18
N VAL A 12 62.59 -69.73 -54.80
CA VAL A 12 63.92 -70.23 -54.66
C VAL A 12 64.98 -69.36 -55.37
N MET A 13 66.14 -69.18 -54.71
CA MET A 13 67.54 -68.94 -55.09
C MET A 13 67.91 -68.24 -56.38
N LEU A 14 68.76 -67.21 -56.23
CA LEU A 14 70.12 -67.19 -56.85
C LEU A 14 71.01 -66.15 -56.09
N LEU A 15 72.22 -66.68 -55.65
CA LEU A 15 73.27 -65.88 -55.03
C LEU A 15 73.85 -64.90 -56.03
N LEU A 16 73.89 -63.61 -55.68
CA LEU A 16 74.97 -62.67 -55.96
C LEU A 16 74.79 -61.41 -55.08
N ALA A 17 75.82 -61.17 -54.29
CA ALA A 17 76.13 -59.92 -53.61
C ALA A 17 75.00 -59.07 -53.01
N GLY A 18 74.66 -59.31 -51.81
CA GLY A 18 74.57 -58.23 -50.80
C GLY A 18 73.51 -57.14 -50.95
N ILE A 19 72.30 -57.43 -51.46
CA ILE A 19 71.17 -56.56 -51.27
C ILE A 19 70.02 -57.45 -50.81
N PHE A 20 69.81 -57.52 -49.46
CA PHE A 20 68.57 -58.08 -48.97
C PHE A 20 67.43 -57.07 -49.31
N PRO A 21 66.40 -57.50 -50.02
CA PRO A 21 65.25 -56.60 -50.17
C PRO A 21 64.65 -56.40 -48.79
N VAL A 22 64.78 -55.22 -48.27
CA VAL A 22 63.97 -54.81 -47.14
C VAL A 22 62.54 -54.95 -47.64
N LYS A 23 61.82 -55.94 -47.16
CA LYS A 23 60.38 -56.00 -47.36
C LYS A 23 59.78 -54.77 -46.70
N THR A 24 59.47 -53.75 -47.45
CA THR A 24 58.71 -52.63 -47.01
C THR A 24 57.23 -53.06 -47.01
N TYR A 25 56.67 -53.24 -45.84
CA TYR A 25 55.21 -53.34 -45.65
C TYR A 25 54.63 -51.95 -45.78
N ALA A 26 53.47 -51.82 -46.42
CA ALA A 26 52.77 -50.56 -46.44
C ALA A 26 52.20 -50.32 -45.06
N ALA A 27 52.52 -49.17 -44.48
CA ALA A 27 51.87 -48.74 -43.22
C ALA A 27 50.35 -48.67 -43.42
N GLY A 28 49.57 -49.16 -42.45
CA GLY A 28 48.14 -49.20 -42.65
C GLY A 28 47.33 -49.67 -41.43
N TRP A 29 46.04 -49.33 -41.48
CA TRP A 29 45.06 -49.78 -40.51
C TRP A 29 44.69 -51.23 -40.68
N ILE A 30 44.69 -51.99 -39.61
CA ILE A 30 44.34 -53.41 -39.60
C ILE A 30 43.24 -53.63 -38.53
N GLN A 31 42.21 -54.39 -38.97
CA GLN A 31 41.16 -54.82 -38.05
C GLN A 31 41.47 -56.27 -37.60
N GLY A 32 41.43 -56.42 -36.25
CA GLY A 32 41.60 -57.78 -35.69
C GLY A 32 40.29 -58.57 -35.73
N ASP A 33 40.34 -59.85 -35.42
CA ASP A 33 39.18 -60.75 -35.34
C ASP A 33 38.18 -60.35 -34.26
N ASN A 34 38.65 -59.58 -33.32
CA ASN A 34 37.80 -58.97 -32.21
C ASN A 34 37.09 -57.66 -32.65
N GLY A 35 37.23 -57.28 -33.94
CA GLY A 35 36.65 -56.06 -34.49
C GLY A 35 37.37 -54.77 -34.11
N LEU A 36 38.45 -54.83 -33.30
CA LEU A 36 39.21 -53.65 -32.88
C LEU A 36 40.27 -53.33 -33.96
N TRP A 37 40.66 -52.05 -34.02
CA TRP A 37 41.63 -51.54 -34.98
C TRP A 37 42.98 -51.28 -34.33
N TRP A 38 44.10 -51.53 -35.08
CA TRP A 38 45.44 -51.13 -34.76
C TRP A 38 46.15 -50.62 -36.00
N TYR A 39 47.27 -49.92 -35.85
CA TYR A 39 48.03 -49.38 -36.98
C TYR A 39 49.37 -50.05 -37.07
N GLN A 40 49.70 -50.63 -38.24
CA GLN A 40 50.99 -51.23 -38.53
C GLN A 40 51.87 -50.20 -39.23
N HIS A 41 53.12 -50.06 -38.77
CA HIS A 41 54.15 -49.26 -39.44
C HIS A 41 54.84 -50.04 -40.53
N GLU A 42 55.65 -49.34 -41.38
CA GLU A 42 56.39 -49.96 -42.47
C GLU A 42 57.41 -51.02 -41.99
N ASP A 43 57.90 -50.90 -40.75
CA ASP A 43 58.84 -51.81 -40.09
C ASP A 43 58.17 -52.96 -39.32
N GLU A 44 56.88 -53.20 -39.53
CA GLU A 44 56.00 -54.15 -38.79
C GLU A 44 55.77 -53.84 -37.33
N SER A 45 56.31 -52.74 -36.81
CA SER A 45 56.00 -52.28 -35.43
C SER A 45 54.59 -51.68 -35.32
N TYR A 46 54.09 -51.41 -34.10
CA TYR A 46 52.87 -50.75 -33.83
C TYR A 46 52.94 -50.01 -32.47
N THR A 47 52.20 -48.93 -32.36
CA THR A 47 52.19 -48.14 -31.14
C THR A 47 51.35 -48.83 -30.02
N THR A 48 51.85 -48.80 -28.80
CA THR A 48 51.18 -49.27 -27.55
C THR A 48 51.25 -48.22 -26.50
N SER A 49 50.21 -48.14 -25.63
CA SER A 49 50.15 -47.25 -24.44
C SER A 49 50.44 -45.78 -24.74
N GLY A 50 50.01 -45.27 -25.91
CA GLY A 50 50.37 -43.89 -26.25
C GLY A 50 49.61 -43.26 -27.40
N TRP A 51 49.92 -42.00 -27.61
CA TRP A 51 49.44 -41.23 -28.75
C TRP A 51 50.29 -41.40 -29.96
N GLU A 52 49.64 -41.45 -31.12
CA GLU A 52 50.28 -41.40 -32.39
C GLU A 52 49.58 -40.54 -33.40
N THR A 53 50.30 -39.76 -34.20
CA THR A 53 49.75 -38.93 -35.27
C THR A 53 49.80 -39.69 -36.58
N ILE A 54 48.64 -40.04 -37.10
CA ILE A 54 48.51 -40.79 -38.37
C ILE A 54 47.66 -39.92 -39.31
N GLY A 55 48.28 -39.60 -40.47
CA GLY A 55 47.62 -38.80 -41.50
C GLY A 55 47.15 -37.41 -40.97
N GLY A 56 47.90 -36.82 -40.03
CA GLY A 56 47.63 -35.53 -39.45
C GLY A 56 46.53 -35.55 -38.36
N LYS A 57 46.09 -36.70 -37.88
CA LYS A 57 45.14 -36.92 -36.80
C LYS A 57 45.78 -37.71 -35.68
N ASN A 58 45.47 -37.42 -34.45
CA ASN A 58 45.95 -38.06 -33.22
C ASN A 58 45.06 -39.25 -32.87
N TYR A 59 45.63 -40.37 -32.59
CA TYR A 59 45.00 -41.62 -32.17
C TYR A 59 45.66 -42.09 -30.87
N TYR A 60 44.94 -42.80 -30.04
CA TYR A 60 45.47 -43.38 -28.81
C TYR A 60 45.35 -44.92 -28.89
N PHE A 61 46.43 -45.61 -28.60
CA PHE A 61 46.48 -47.05 -28.55
C PHE A 61 46.68 -47.53 -27.10
N ASP A 62 45.97 -48.60 -26.71
CA ASP A 62 46.12 -49.20 -25.39
C ASP A 62 47.39 -50.07 -25.28
N GLU A 63 47.59 -50.68 -24.10
CA GLU A 63 48.74 -51.53 -23.80
C GLU A 63 48.87 -52.71 -24.78
N ALA A 64 47.78 -53.16 -25.35
CA ALA A 64 47.72 -54.20 -26.31
C ALA A 64 47.84 -53.72 -27.79
N GLY A 65 47.95 -52.39 -28.00
CA GLY A 65 48.02 -51.75 -29.29
C GLY A 65 46.68 -51.58 -30.01
N TRP A 66 45.56 -51.72 -29.31
CA TRP A 66 44.24 -51.48 -29.89
C TRP A 66 43.89 -49.99 -29.83
N MET A 67 43.43 -49.45 -30.96
CA MET A 67 42.92 -48.05 -31.04
C MET A 67 41.74 -47.85 -30.12
N LYS A 68 41.80 -46.79 -29.35
CA LYS A 68 40.70 -46.37 -28.46
C LYS A 68 39.67 -45.52 -29.20
N THR A 69 38.41 -45.56 -28.74
CA THR A 69 37.29 -44.73 -29.19
C THR A 69 36.49 -44.27 -28.01
N GLY A 70 35.72 -43.22 -28.14
CA GLY A 70 34.92 -42.65 -27.05
C GLY A 70 35.74 -41.90 -25.99
N TRP A 71 35.24 -41.86 -24.78
CA TRP A 71 35.93 -41.18 -23.68
C TRP A 71 37.19 -41.94 -23.22
N LEU A 72 38.28 -41.22 -23.17
CA LEU A 72 39.58 -41.69 -22.69
C LEU A 72 40.06 -40.82 -21.53
N LYS A 73 40.34 -41.44 -20.39
CA LYS A 73 40.96 -40.75 -19.25
C LYS A 73 42.44 -41.14 -19.15
N LEU A 74 43.29 -40.13 -19.23
CA LEU A 74 44.74 -40.29 -19.01
C LEU A 74 45.10 -39.42 -17.80
N GLU A 75 45.53 -40.06 -16.71
CA GLU A 75 45.78 -39.43 -15.43
C GLU A 75 44.52 -38.65 -14.97
N ASN A 76 44.59 -37.32 -14.93
CA ASN A 76 43.49 -36.45 -14.53
C ASN A 76 42.79 -35.75 -15.70
N THR A 77 43.18 -36.07 -16.95
CA THR A 77 42.65 -35.41 -18.14
C THR A 77 41.77 -36.36 -18.96
N TRP A 78 40.60 -35.83 -19.33
CA TRP A 78 39.70 -36.54 -20.23
C TRP A 78 39.89 -36.05 -21.66
N TYR A 79 39.87 -37.03 -22.61
CA TYR A 79 39.90 -36.84 -24.06
C TYR A 79 38.69 -37.55 -24.67
N TYR A 80 38.28 -37.13 -25.84
CA TYR A 80 37.26 -37.83 -26.60
C TYR A 80 37.76 -38.18 -27.98
N LEU A 81 37.68 -39.47 -28.31
CA LEU A 81 38.06 -40.03 -29.60
C LEU A 81 36.79 -40.36 -30.39
N SER A 82 36.73 -40.00 -31.68
CA SER A 82 35.60 -40.32 -32.52
C SER A 82 35.40 -41.85 -32.64
N ILE A 83 34.30 -42.25 -33.29
CA ILE A 83 34.07 -43.68 -33.62
C ILE A 83 35.15 -44.25 -34.54
N TYR A 84 35.90 -43.36 -35.22
CA TYR A 84 37.04 -43.72 -36.07
C TYR A 84 38.39 -43.61 -35.32
N GLY A 85 38.37 -43.32 -34.04
CA GLY A 85 39.53 -43.24 -33.16
C GLY A 85 40.27 -41.90 -33.17
N ASP A 86 39.95 -40.97 -34.06
CA ASP A 86 40.62 -39.66 -34.10
C ASP A 86 40.24 -38.78 -32.94
N MET A 87 41.25 -38.16 -32.27
CA MET A 87 41.10 -37.23 -31.18
C MET A 87 40.26 -36.02 -31.60
N GLN A 88 39.25 -35.69 -30.79
CA GLN A 88 38.36 -34.60 -31.05
C GLN A 88 38.81 -33.33 -30.32
N THR A 89 38.54 -32.16 -30.94
CA THR A 89 38.80 -30.83 -30.36
C THR A 89 37.58 -29.92 -30.58
N GLY A 90 37.48 -28.80 -29.84
CA GLY A 90 36.38 -27.85 -29.91
C GLY A 90 35.09 -28.39 -29.33
N TRP A 91 33.97 -27.78 -29.68
CA TRP A 91 32.65 -28.18 -29.20
C TRP A 91 32.20 -29.52 -29.77
N LYS A 92 31.79 -30.45 -28.90
CA LYS A 92 31.22 -31.75 -29.25
C LYS A 92 29.94 -32.03 -28.45
N ASN A 93 28.90 -32.45 -29.15
CA ASN A 93 27.71 -33.02 -28.52
C ASN A 93 27.90 -34.52 -28.36
N ILE A 94 27.95 -34.99 -27.13
CA ILE A 94 28.21 -36.39 -26.81
C ILE A 94 27.11 -36.86 -25.85
N GLY A 95 26.29 -37.80 -26.30
CA GLY A 95 25.17 -38.28 -25.48
C GLY A 95 24.12 -37.24 -25.10
N GLY A 96 23.96 -36.20 -25.90
CA GLY A 96 22.99 -35.10 -25.64
C GLY A 96 23.55 -33.93 -24.83
N ALA A 97 24.77 -34.04 -24.28
CA ALA A 97 25.44 -32.97 -23.58
C ALA A 97 26.57 -32.36 -24.44
N TRP A 98 26.80 -31.04 -24.31
CA TRP A 98 27.90 -30.38 -25.01
C TRP A 98 29.12 -30.31 -24.10
N TYR A 99 30.28 -30.64 -24.69
CA TYR A 99 31.61 -30.59 -24.07
C TYR A 99 32.53 -29.74 -24.92
N TYR A 100 33.55 -29.15 -24.31
CA TYR A 100 34.60 -28.44 -25.03
C TYR A 100 35.93 -29.05 -24.75
N LEU A 101 36.59 -29.48 -25.84
CA LEU A 101 37.91 -30.04 -25.85
C LEU A 101 38.88 -28.99 -26.40
N ASN A 102 39.96 -28.66 -25.71
CA ASN A 102 40.93 -27.66 -26.17
C ASN A 102 41.69 -28.15 -27.41
N GLU A 103 42.63 -27.37 -27.89
CA GLU A 103 43.44 -27.72 -29.08
C GLU A 103 44.27 -29.00 -28.90
N ASP A 104 44.67 -29.30 -27.64
CA ASP A 104 45.38 -30.54 -27.29
C ASP A 104 44.41 -31.72 -27.07
N GLY A 105 43.09 -31.55 -27.28
CA GLY A 105 42.06 -32.54 -27.07
C GLY A 105 41.62 -32.71 -25.62
N ALA A 106 42.16 -31.95 -24.66
CA ALA A 106 41.82 -32.04 -23.25
C ALA A 106 40.44 -31.43 -22.98
N MET A 107 39.55 -32.18 -22.30
CA MET A 107 38.23 -31.71 -21.87
C MET A 107 38.40 -30.64 -20.79
N LEU A 108 37.75 -29.50 -20.99
CA LEU A 108 37.74 -28.38 -20.05
C LEU A 108 36.59 -28.49 -19.09
N THR A 109 36.78 -27.90 -17.91
CA THR A 109 35.76 -27.73 -16.81
C THR A 109 35.82 -26.34 -16.26
N GLY A 110 34.76 -25.93 -15.48
CA GLY A 110 34.67 -24.60 -14.88
C GLY A 110 34.39 -23.49 -15.88
N TRP A 111 34.78 -22.28 -15.54
CA TRP A 111 34.60 -21.10 -16.38
C TRP A 111 35.56 -21.12 -17.58
N GLN A 112 35.02 -21.00 -18.79
CA GLN A 112 35.80 -20.93 -20.02
C GLN A 112 35.37 -19.75 -20.88
N ASN A 113 36.35 -19.00 -21.40
CA ASN A 113 36.11 -17.99 -22.42
C ASN A 113 36.38 -18.66 -23.80
N ILE A 114 35.34 -18.81 -24.58
CA ILE A 114 35.41 -19.49 -25.90
C ILE A 114 34.82 -18.55 -26.95
N GLY A 115 35.65 -18.08 -27.87
CA GLY A 115 35.28 -16.98 -28.75
C GLY A 115 34.94 -15.71 -27.95
N ASN A 116 33.83 -15.08 -28.27
CA ASN A 116 33.37 -13.85 -27.59
C ASN A 116 32.47 -14.10 -26.37
N ASN A 117 32.24 -15.35 -25.99
CA ASN A 117 31.31 -15.73 -24.95
C ASN A 117 32.02 -16.44 -23.80
N ARG A 118 31.43 -16.34 -22.62
CA ARG A 118 31.86 -17.05 -21.42
C ARG A 118 30.87 -18.19 -21.14
N PHE A 119 31.42 -19.39 -20.90
CA PHE A 119 30.67 -20.62 -20.65
C PHE A 119 31.06 -21.20 -19.30
N TYR A 120 30.17 -21.99 -18.72
CA TYR A 120 30.48 -22.80 -17.56
C TYR A 120 30.29 -24.27 -17.92
N LEU A 121 31.38 -25.05 -17.78
CA LEU A 121 31.41 -26.50 -17.94
C LEU A 121 31.44 -27.12 -16.55
N ASP A 122 30.52 -27.98 -16.22
CA ASP A 122 30.43 -28.54 -14.87
C ASP A 122 31.61 -29.49 -14.56
N GLY A 123 31.60 -30.10 -13.35
CA GLY A 123 32.68 -31.03 -12.95
C GLY A 123 32.81 -32.29 -13.85
N SER A 124 31.79 -32.59 -14.64
CA SER A 124 31.83 -33.66 -15.64
C SER A 124 32.27 -33.17 -17.04
N GLY A 125 32.50 -31.86 -17.19
CA GLY A 125 32.79 -31.19 -18.46
C GLY A 125 31.54 -30.80 -19.26
N ALA A 126 30.35 -31.15 -18.81
CA ALA A 126 29.11 -30.81 -19.52
C ALA A 126 28.80 -29.34 -19.46
N MET A 127 28.44 -28.75 -20.60
CA MET A 127 28.06 -27.33 -20.70
C MET A 127 26.77 -27.05 -19.94
N TYR A 128 26.81 -26.03 -19.05
CA TYR A 128 25.68 -25.60 -18.24
C TYR A 128 24.76 -24.64 -18.99
N THR A 129 23.44 -24.76 -18.76
CA THR A 129 22.41 -23.84 -19.27
C THR A 129 21.43 -23.49 -18.16
N GLY A 130 20.77 -22.32 -18.26
CA GLY A 130 19.84 -21.83 -17.24
C GLY A 130 20.55 -21.20 -16.04
N TRP A 131 19.86 -21.18 -14.89
CA TRP A 131 20.36 -20.56 -13.66
C TRP A 131 21.47 -21.40 -13.01
N LEU A 132 22.63 -20.78 -12.82
CA LEU A 132 23.81 -21.38 -12.17
C LEU A 132 24.13 -20.64 -10.87
N LYS A 133 24.18 -21.38 -9.75
CA LYS A 133 24.63 -20.85 -8.46
C LYS A 133 26.05 -21.32 -8.17
N LEU A 134 26.95 -20.37 -7.98
CA LEU A 134 28.33 -20.63 -7.54
C LEU A 134 28.64 -19.79 -6.31
N GLY A 135 28.83 -20.46 -5.19
CA GLY A 135 28.92 -19.77 -3.89
C GLY A 135 27.66 -18.97 -3.59
N ASN A 136 27.81 -17.66 -3.36
CA ASN A 136 26.70 -16.75 -3.11
C ASN A 136 26.16 -16.07 -4.37
N ASN A 137 26.76 -16.31 -5.53
CA ASN A 137 26.43 -15.63 -6.77
C ASN A 137 25.58 -16.49 -7.67
N TRP A 138 24.59 -15.85 -8.31
CA TRP A 138 23.78 -16.43 -9.36
C TRP A 138 24.19 -15.88 -10.72
N TYR A 139 24.23 -16.77 -11.71
CA TYR A 139 24.53 -16.46 -13.11
C TYR A 139 23.42 -17.06 -13.98
N TYR A 140 23.28 -16.60 -15.21
CA TYR A 140 22.35 -17.20 -16.15
C TYR A 140 23.04 -17.50 -17.47
N MET A 141 22.98 -18.77 -17.87
CA MET A 141 23.44 -19.26 -19.15
C MET A 141 22.26 -19.41 -20.09
N ASN A 142 22.35 -18.85 -21.29
CA ASN A 142 21.28 -19.05 -22.28
C ASN A 142 21.26 -20.52 -22.80
N ASN A 143 20.34 -20.83 -23.73
CA ASN A 143 20.19 -22.18 -24.25
C ASN A 143 21.42 -22.68 -25.07
N SER A 144 22.28 -21.78 -25.53
CA SER A 144 23.56 -22.12 -26.15
C SER A 144 24.72 -22.12 -25.15
N GLY A 145 24.45 -22.03 -23.86
CA GLY A 145 25.45 -22.08 -22.78
C GLY A 145 26.21 -20.78 -22.56
N ALA A 146 25.95 -19.71 -23.32
CA ALA A 146 26.64 -18.42 -23.14
C ALA A 146 26.09 -17.67 -21.91
N MET A 147 27.01 -17.18 -21.05
CA MET A 147 26.68 -16.35 -19.90
C MET A 147 26.09 -15.01 -20.35
N LEU A 148 24.93 -14.65 -19.77
CA LEU A 148 24.25 -13.40 -20.06
C LEU A 148 24.70 -12.27 -19.11
N ARG A 149 24.48 -11.02 -19.55
CA ARG A 149 24.77 -9.77 -18.83
C ARG A 149 23.67 -8.76 -19.12
N GLY A 150 23.60 -7.71 -18.29
CA GLY A 150 22.61 -6.64 -18.43
C GLY A 150 21.20 -7.10 -18.09
N TRP A 151 20.21 -6.38 -18.59
CA TRP A 151 18.79 -6.73 -18.42
C TRP A 151 18.41 -7.99 -19.19
N GLN A 152 17.81 -8.96 -18.49
CA GLN A 152 17.33 -10.22 -19.06
C GLN A 152 15.91 -10.54 -18.59
N SER A 153 15.03 -10.86 -19.52
CA SER A 153 13.69 -11.37 -19.22
C SER A 153 13.73 -12.90 -19.18
N ILE A 154 13.56 -13.47 -17.99
CA ILE A 154 13.69 -14.90 -17.75
C ILE A 154 12.46 -15.39 -17.01
N GLY A 155 11.70 -16.32 -17.61
CA GLY A 155 10.49 -16.85 -16.98
C GLY A 155 9.41 -15.82 -16.69
N GLY A 156 9.33 -14.73 -17.46
CA GLY A 156 8.34 -13.64 -17.29
C GLY A 156 8.75 -12.56 -16.30
N ALA A 157 9.91 -12.66 -15.65
CA ALA A 157 10.46 -11.64 -14.77
C ALA A 157 11.74 -11.03 -15.35
N TRP A 158 12.01 -9.77 -15.03
CA TRP A 158 13.23 -9.08 -15.42
C TRP A 158 14.28 -9.20 -14.32
N TYR A 159 15.51 -9.50 -14.73
CA TYR A 159 16.71 -9.60 -13.88
C TYR A 159 17.81 -8.73 -14.46
N TYR A 160 18.70 -8.25 -13.61
CA TYR A 160 19.90 -7.56 -14.05
C TYR A 160 21.15 -8.32 -13.62
N LEU A 161 21.93 -8.70 -14.64
CA LEU A 161 23.22 -9.39 -14.48
C LEU A 161 24.32 -8.36 -14.74
N ASN A 162 25.24 -8.17 -13.80
CA ASN A 162 26.31 -7.19 -13.93
C ASN A 162 27.33 -7.60 -15.03
N GLU A 163 28.40 -6.81 -15.19
CA GLU A 163 29.45 -7.07 -16.17
C GLU A 163 30.16 -8.43 -15.96
N ASP A 164 30.20 -8.92 -14.72
CA ASP A 164 30.74 -10.25 -14.41
C ASP A 164 29.71 -11.37 -14.60
N GLY A 165 28.47 -11.03 -14.99
CA GLY A 165 27.34 -11.94 -15.15
C GLY A 165 26.63 -12.28 -13.84
N VAL A 166 26.98 -11.63 -12.71
CA VAL A 166 26.36 -11.88 -11.41
C VAL A 166 25.00 -11.20 -11.34
N MET A 167 23.96 -11.95 -10.97
CA MET A 167 22.63 -11.43 -10.71
C MET A 167 22.65 -10.48 -9.49
N LEU A 168 22.13 -9.28 -9.68
CA LEU A 168 22.03 -8.27 -8.60
C LEU A 168 20.71 -8.37 -7.87
N THR A 169 20.68 -7.88 -6.63
CA THR A 169 19.50 -7.77 -5.74
C THR A 169 19.52 -6.42 -5.02
N GLY A 170 18.37 -6.02 -4.44
CA GLY A 170 18.25 -4.77 -3.72
C GLY A 170 18.22 -3.55 -4.64
N TRP A 171 18.57 -2.39 -4.07
CA TRP A 171 18.63 -1.15 -4.82
C TRP A 171 19.80 -1.12 -5.82
N GLN A 172 19.48 -0.83 -7.08
CA GLN A 172 20.47 -0.72 -8.15
C GLN A 172 20.24 0.56 -8.96
N LYS A 173 21.31 1.35 -9.14
CA LYS A 173 21.32 2.47 -10.07
C LYS A 173 21.83 1.98 -11.42
N ILE A 174 20.93 1.90 -12.41
CA ILE A 174 21.27 1.41 -13.75
C ILE A 174 20.98 2.55 -14.74
N GLY A 175 22.01 3.05 -15.36
CA GLY A 175 21.92 4.30 -16.10
C GLY A 175 21.55 5.47 -15.18
N ASN A 176 20.52 6.22 -15.55
CA ASN A 176 20.05 7.37 -14.77
C ASN A 176 18.93 7.02 -13.76
N ASN A 177 18.44 5.78 -13.74
CA ASN A 177 17.30 5.37 -12.95
C ASN A 177 17.69 4.44 -11.81
N TRP A 178 16.94 4.50 -10.71
CA TRP A 178 16.98 3.54 -9.64
C TRP A 178 15.96 2.44 -9.87
N PHE A 179 16.35 1.20 -9.57
CA PHE A 179 15.51 0.00 -9.63
C PHE A 179 15.61 -0.73 -8.29
N TYR A 180 14.57 -1.44 -7.94
CA TYR A 180 14.61 -2.37 -6.82
C TYR A 180 14.43 -3.80 -7.32
N LEU A 181 15.47 -4.61 -7.12
CA LEU A 181 15.49 -6.03 -7.43
C LEU A 181 15.23 -6.80 -6.12
N ASN A 182 14.18 -7.58 -6.07
CA ASN A 182 13.83 -8.29 -4.83
C ASN A 182 14.88 -9.33 -4.43
N GLY A 183 14.67 -10.05 -3.31
CA GLY A 183 15.61 -11.06 -2.80
C GLY A 183 15.87 -12.22 -3.76
N SER A 184 15.01 -12.46 -4.75
CA SER A 184 15.22 -13.43 -5.82
C SER A 184 15.87 -12.84 -7.08
N GLY A 185 16.22 -11.53 -7.05
CA GLY A 185 16.78 -10.79 -8.18
C GLY A 185 15.77 -10.26 -9.18
N ALA A 186 14.48 -10.56 -9.01
CA ALA A 186 13.45 -10.09 -9.92
C ALA A 186 13.18 -8.59 -9.74
N MET A 187 13.12 -7.84 -10.84
CA MET A 187 12.76 -6.43 -10.86
C MET A 187 11.31 -6.24 -10.37
N THR A 188 11.12 -5.26 -9.49
CA THR A 188 9.81 -4.93 -8.95
C THR A 188 9.17 -3.74 -9.67
N THR A 189 7.83 -3.68 -9.66
CA THR A 189 7.01 -2.57 -10.15
C THR A 189 5.93 -2.23 -9.12
N GLY A 190 5.32 -1.04 -9.22
CA GLY A 190 4.31 -0.56 -8.27
C GLY A 190 4.90 -0.21 -6.91
N TRP A 191 4.05 -0.23 -5.88
CA TRP A 191 4.44 0.11 -4.52
C TRP A 191 5.36 -0.94 -3.89
N GLN A 192 6.47 -0.49 -3.33
CA GLN A 192 7.46 -1.32 -2.61
C GLN A 192 7.73 -0.75 -1.23
N ASN A 193 7.56 -1.56 -0.19
CA ASN A 193 8.01 -1.21 1.15
C ASN A 193 9.39 -1.80 1.39
N VAL A 194 10.38 -0.94 1.54
CA VAL A 194 11.76 -1.35 1.77
C VAL A 194 12.25 -0.73 3.07
N GLY A 195 12.47 -1.55 4.08
CA GLY A 195 12.92 -1.08 5.40
C GLY A 195 11.93 -0.14 6.11
N GLY A 196 10.62 -0.29 5.90
CA GLY A 196 9.58 0.55 6.49
C GLY A 196 9.24 1.80 5.67
N THR A 197 9.97 2.10 4.61
CA THR A 197 9.73 3.24 3.71
C THR A 197 9.08 2.77 2.42
N TRP A 198 8.05 3.49 1.96
CA TRP A 198 7.37 3.21 0.71
C TRP A 198 8.01 3.95 -0.46
N TYR A 199 8.14 3.24 -1.57
CA TYR A 199 8.65 3.72 -2.85
C TYR A 199 7.70 3.28 -3.96
N TYR A 200 7.69 3.96 -5.09
CA TYR A 200 6.89 3.54 -6.24
C TYR A 200 7.76 3.37 -7.49
N MET A 201 7.67 2.17 -8.06
CA MET A 201 8.33 1.81 -9.32
C MET A 201 7.30 1.87 -10.45
N ASN A 202 7.62 2.54 -11.53
CA ASN A 202 6.76 2.54 -12.73
C ASN A 202 6.72 1.16 -13.40
N ASN A 203 5.96 1.03 -14.48
CA ASN A 203 5.81 -0.25 -15.19
C ASN A 203 7.12 -0.77 -15.83
N SER A 204 8.11 0.08 -16.03
CA SER A 204 9.46 -0.32 -16.48
C SER A 204 10.43 -0.56 -15.32
N GLY A 205 9.95 -0.56 -14.08
CA GLY A 205 10.71 -0.80 -12.87
C GLY A 205 11.50 0.40 -12.36
N ALA A 206 11.48 1.54 -13.04
CA ALA A 206 12.19 2.74 -12.61
C ALA A 206 11.47 3.42 -11.44
N MET A 207 12.23 3.75 -10.37
CA MET A 207 11.75 4.49 -9.22
C MET A 207 11.32 5.91 -9.61
N LEU A 208 10.14 6.30 -9.15
CA LEU A 208 9.61 7.66 -9.37
C LEU A 208 9.95 8.60 -8.21
N THR A 209 9.97 9.89 -8.50
CA THR A 209 10.16 11.00 -7.55
C THR A 209 9.20 12.14 -7.87
N GLY A 210 9.02 13.08 -6.92
CA GLY A 210 8.13 14.22 -7.08
C GLY A 210 6.65 13.85 -6.95
N TRP A 211 5.79 14.72 -7.47
CA TRP A 211 4.35 14.48 -7.51
C TRP A 211 3.97 13.39 -8.51
N GLN A 212 3.17 12.41 -8.08
CA GLN A 212 2.70 11.30 -8.88
C GLN A 212 1.21 11.04 -8.67
N VAL A 213 0.48 10.77 -9.74
CA VAL A 213 -0.90 10.27 -9.67
C VAL A 213 -0.87 8.75 -9.76
N ILE A 214 -1.26 8.09 -8.68
CA ILE A 214 -1.22 6.64 -8.60
C ILE A 214 -2.61 6.15 -8.12
N GLY A 215 -3.28 5.35 -8.95
CA GLY A 215 -4.62 4.86 -8.62
C GLY A 215 -5.66 5.96 -8.43
N GLY A 216 -5.51 7.12 -9.10
CA GLY A 216 -6.43 8.25 -9.00
C GLY A 216 -6.16 9.21 -7.83
N ALA A 217 -5.18 8.96 -6.99
CA ALA A 217 -4.77 9.84 -5.89
C ALA A 217 -3.38 10.43 -6.14
N TRP A 218 -3.14 11.65 -5.65
CA TRP A 218 -1.84 12.29 -5.69
C TRP A 218 -0.98 11.83 -4.52
N TYR A 219 0.28 11.53 -4.79
CA TYR A 219 1.33 11.20 -3.83
C TYR A 219 2.55 12.06 -4.07
N TYR A 220 3.32 12.33 -3.04
CA TYR A 220 4.62 12.97 -3.18
C TYR A 220 5.74 12.03 -2.74
N LEU A 221 6.65 11.78 -3.67
CA LEU A 221 7.86 10.98 -3.49
C LEU A 221 9.04 11.95 -3.48
N ASP A 222 9.82 11.98 -2.42
CA ASP A 222 10.91 12.92 -2.30
C ASP A 222 12.06 12.64 -3.30
N GLY A 223 13.15 13.40 -3.23
CA GLY A 223 14.31 13.22 -4.10
C GLY A 223 15.02 11.86 -3.96
N SER A 224 14.79 11.14 -2.86
CA SER A 224 15.25 9.77 -2.65
C SER A 224 14.23 8.72 -3.12
N GLY A 225 13.05 9.13 -3.57
CA GLY A 225 11.92 8.30 -3.95
C GLY A 225 11.03 7.87 -2.77
N ALA A 226 11.34 8.31 -1.53
CA ALA A 226 10.55 7.96 -0.36
C ALA A 226 9.19 8.68 -0.36
N MET A 227 8.12 7.92 -0.12
CA MET A 227 6.75 8.46 0.00
C MET A 227 6.62 9.32 1.27
N HIS A 228 6.09 10.53 1.07
CA HIS A 228 5.83 11.47 2.17
C HIS A 228 4.45 11.23 2.82
N THR A 229 4.35 11.51 4.13
CA THR A 229 3.11 11.59 4.89
C THR A 229 3.13 12.83 5.80
N GLY A 230 1.96 13.33 6.19
CA GLY A 230 1.85 14.54 7.00
C GLY A 230 2.03 15.82 6.17
N TRP A 231 2.31 16.93 6.85
CA TRP A 231 2.51 18.21 6.22
C TRP A 231 3.86 18.31 5.48
N ILE A 232 3.82 18.83 4.25
CA ILE A 232 5.01 19.11 3.46
C ILE A 232 4.92 20.50 2.82
N ARG A 233 6.02 21.23 2.81
CA ARG A 233 6.14 22.51 2.10
C ARG A 233 6.93 22.33 0.81
N LEU A 234 6.32 22.68 -0.31
CA LEU A 234 6.94 22.67 -1.63
C LEU A 234 6.89 24.08 -2.22
N GLY A 235 8.05 24.69 -2.31
CA GLY A 235 8.13 26.12 -2.60
C GLY A 235 7.50 26.94 -1.47
N GLU A 236 6.47 27.74 -1.77
CA GLU A 236 5.74 28.54 -0.77
C GLU A 236 4.42 27.88 -0.33
N THR A 237 4.07 26.75 -0.92
CA THR A 237 2.77 26.09 -0.69
C THR A 237 2.93 24.89 0.25
N TRP A 238 2.01 24.77 1.21
CA TRP A 238 1.89 23.62 2.08
C TRP A 238 0.83 22.65 1.57
N TYR A 239 1.13 21.36 1.65
CA TYR A 239 0.23 20.24 1.32
C TYR A 239 0.18 19.28 2.49
N TYR A 240 -0.89 18.51 2.57
CA TYR A 240 -1.01 17.43 3.57
C TYR A 240 -1.19 16.08 2.90
N LEU A 241 -0.28 15.15 3.18
CA LEU A 241 -0.38 13.75 2.78
C LEU A 241 -0.93 12.94 3.96
N THR A 242 -1.97 12.16 3.70
CA THR A 242 -2.59 11.30 4.73
C THR A 242 -1.62 10.22 5.22
N ALA A 243 -2.00 9.43 6.21
CA ALA A 243 -1.21 8.29 6.67
C ALA A 243 -0.97 7.23 5.57
N SER A 244 -1.83 7.18 4.54
CA SER A 244 -1.64 6.33 3.36
C SER A 244 -0.74 6.96 2.30
N GLY A 245 -0.28 8.21 2.51
CA GLY A 245 0.50 8.99 1.55
C GLY A 245 -0.34 9.75 0.51
N ALA A 246 -1.65 9.52 0.44
CA ALA A 246 -2.51 10.23 -0.51
C ALA A 246 -2.70 11.70 -0.09
N MET A 247 -2.60 12.63 -1.03
CA MET A 247 -2.83 14.05 -0.78
C MET A 247 -4.28 14.32 -0.38
N ALA A 248 -4.46 15.03 0.72
CA ALA A 248 -5.76 15.56 1.11
C ALA A 248 -6.12 16.77 0.26
N ALA A 249 -7.37 16.86 -0.19
CA ALA A 249 -7.88 17.98 -0.97
C ALA A 249 -9.32 18.31 -0.55
N ASN A 250 -9.71 19.59 -0.66
CA ASN A 250 -11.02 20.12 -0.32
C ASN A 250 -11.50 19.67 1.08
N THR A 251 -10.62 19.75 2.08
CA THR A 251 -10.94 19.23 3.43
C THR A 251 -10.19 19.98 4.53
N TRP A 252 -10.61 19.77 5.77
CA TRP A 252 -9.98 20.29 6.97
C TRP A 252 -9.02 19.26 7.59
N ILE A 253 -7.82 19.71 7.91
CA ILE A 253 -6.81 18.95 8.68
C ILE A 253 -6.65 19.66 10.02
N GLY A 254 -7.45 19.26 11.01
CA GLY A 254 -7.59 20.03 12.24
C GLY A 254 -8.19 21.41 11.96
N SER A 255 -7.44 22.47 12.27
CA SER A 255 -7.81 23.87 11.99
C SER A 255 -7.30 24.40 10.64
N TYR A 256 -6.66 23.59 9.83
CA TYR A 256 -6.08 24.00 8.54
C TYR A 256 -6.93 23.47 7.39
N TYR A 257 -7.31 24.33 6.47
CA TYR A 257 -8.06 23.95 5.27
C TYR A 257 -7.12 23.81 4.08
N VAL A 258 -7.24 22.69 3.35
CA VAL A 258 -6.60 22.49 2.04
C VAL A 258 -7.66 22.55 0.94
N ASP A 259 -7.36 23.28 -0.14
CA ASP A 259 -8.29 23.48 -1.26
C ASP A 259 -8.41 22.23 -2.16
N GLU A 260 -9.10 22.36 -3.28
CA GLU A 260 -9.29 21.29 -4.27
C GLU A 260 -7.98 20.79 -4.90
N ASN A 261 -6.93 21.63 -4.91
CA ASN A 261 -5.59 21.29 -5.39
C ASN A 261 -4.69 20.78 -4.27
N GLY A 262 -5.23 20.61 -3.05
CA GLY A 262 -4.49 20.18 -1.87
C GLY A 262 -3.65 21.26 -1.19
N ALA A 263 -3.69 22.51 -1.69
CA ALA A 263 -2.92 23.61 -1.13
C ALA A 263 -3.59 24.16 0.14
N TRP A 264 -2.80 24.33 1.21
CA TRP A 264 -3.27 25.01 2.42
C TRP A 264 -3.61 26.48 2.14
N ILE A 265 -4.80 26.89 2.58
CA ILE A 265 -5.28 28.28 2.49
C ILE A 265 -5.06 28.98 3.83
N PRO A 266 -4.07 29.87 3.93
CA PRO A 266 -3.83 30.64 5.15
C PRO A 266 -5.05 31.51 5.52
N GLY A 267 -5.38 31.56 6.82
CA GLY A 267 -6.43 32.43 7.34
C GLY A 267 -7.87 31.96 7.06
N LYS A 268 -8.07 30.86 6.34
CA LYS A 268 -9.42 30.28 6.24
C LYS A 268 -9.81 29.70 7.60
N VAL A 269 -10.88 30.23 8.19
CA VAL A 269 -11.44 29.80 9.45
C VAL A 269 -12.62 28.87 9.15
N ARG A 270 -12.71 27.74 9.85
CA ARG A 270 -13.86 26.86 9.74
C ARG A 270 -15.10 27.58 10.26
N SER A 271 -16.15 27.66 9.46
CA SER A 271 -17.45 28.12 9.92
C SER A 271 -17.89 27.29 11.13
N LYS A 272 -18.43 27.93 12.16
CA LYS A 272 -18.99 27.20 13.29
C LYS A 272 -20.28 26.53 12.87
N ILE A 273 -20.41 25.25 13.18
CA ILE A 273 -21.61 24.47 12.92
C ILE A 273 -22.48 24.47 14.17
N ILE A 274 -23.67 25.02 14.05
CA ILE A 274 -24.66 25.11 15.13
C ILE A 274 -25.73 24.04 14.90
N ALA A 275 -25.81 23.03 15.77
CA ALA A 275 -26.92 22.10 15.71
C ALA A 275 -28.13 22.73 16.44
N ILE A 276 -29.28 22.76 15.77
CA ILE A 276 -30.55 23.22 16.34
C ILE A 276 -31.48 22.01 16.49
N ASP A 277 -31.92 21.75 17.72
CA ASP A 277 -32.94 20.76 18.04
C ASP A 277 -34.27 21.47 18.40
N ALA A 278 -35.21 21.45 17.47
CA ALA A 278 -36.58 21.81 17.78
C ALA A 278 -37.20 20.77 18.75
N GLY A 279 -37.41 21.14 20.00
CA GLY A 279 -37.86 20.24 21.06
C GLY A 279 -39.14 19.50 20.70
N HIS A 280 -39.30 18.29 21.25
CA HIS A 280 -40.45 17.43 21.03
C HIS A 280 -40.70 17.01 19.56
N GLN A 281 -41.83 16.38 19.32
CA GLN A 281 -42.34 15.92 18.03
C GLN A 281 -43.82 15.63 18.17
N ARG A 282 -44.55 15.47 17.02
CA ARG A 282 -46.01 15.29 17.06
C ARG A 282 -46.47 14.14 17.96
N LYS A 283 -45.79 13.04 17.96
CA LYS A 283 -46.08 11.87 18.81
C LYS A 283 -44.94 11.63 19.78
N GLY A 284 -45.19 11.70 21.06
CA GLY A 284 -44.24 11.24 22.06
C GLY A 284 -43.88 9.76 21.90
N ASN A 285 -42.75 9.37 22.46
CA ASN A 285 -42.31 7.97 22.49
C ASN A 285 -42.01 7.61 23.96
N SER A 286 -42.88 6.81 24.56
CA SER A 286 -42.80 6.38 25.96
C SER A 286 -41.84 5.21 26.20
N ALA A 287 -41.29 4.61 25.14
CA ALA A 287 -40.21 3.61 25.27
C ALA A 287 -39.05 4.24 26.06
N GLN A 288 -38.41 3.43 26.89
CA GLN A 288 -37.39 3.94 27.83
C GLN A 288 -36.02 4.01 27.14
N GLU A 289 -35.25 5.03 27.47
CA GLU A 289 -33.85 5.17 27.15
C GLU A 289 -33.04 5.48 28.42
N PRO A 290 -31.74 5.06 28.51
CA PRO A 290 -30.87 5.45 29.61
C PRO A 290 -30.73 6.98 29.68
N ILE A 291 -30.71 7.55 30.88
CA ILE A 291 -30.58 9.00 31.07
C ILE A 291 -29.20 9.54 30.66
N GLY A 292 -28.21 8.66 30.48
CA GLY A 292 -26.86 8.99 30.04
C GLY A 292 -26.07 7.69 29.71
N PRO A 293 -24.89 7.78 29.10
CA PRO A 293 -24.07 6.63 28.78
C PRO A 293 -23.75 5.78 30.03
N GLY A 294 -24.13 4.48 29.97
CA GLY A 294 -23.92 3.56 31.08
C GLY A 294 -24.88 3.70 32.28
N ALA A 295 -25.87 4.60 32.21
CA ALA A 295 -26.83 4.77 33.28
C ALA A 295 -27.81 3.59 33.38
N SER A 296 -28.10 3.14 34.59
CA SER A 296 -29.18 2.18 34.88
C SER A 296 -30.55 2.86 34.95
N ALA A 297 -30.59 4.16 35.33
CA ALA A 297 -31.80 4.97 35.35
C ALA A 297 -32.24 5.29 33.91
N THR A 298 -33.53 5.17 33.67
CA THR A 298 -34.13 5.42 32.35
C THR A 298 -35.23 6.47 32.41
N LYS A 299 -35.58 7.02 31.26
CA LYS A 299 -36.74 7.91 31.07
C LYS A 299 -37.34 7.70 29.66
N PRO A 300 -38.57 8.20 29.42
CA PRO A 300 -39.14 8.12 28.07
C PRO A 300 -38.24 8.79 27.03
N LYS A 301 -38.15 8.16 25.87
CA LYS A 301 -37.32 8.63 24.75
C LYS A 301 -37.60 10.06 24.34
N VAL A 302 -38.88 10.43 24.26
CA VAL A 302 -39.29 11.83 24.03
C VAL A 302 -40.73 12.04 24.53
N ALA A 303 -40.93 13.12 25.27
CA ALA A 303 -42.27 13.55 25.68
C ALA A 303 -42.98 14.25 24.50
N SER A 304 -44.30 14.36 24.58
CA SER A 304 -45.12 15.12 23.61
C SER A 304 -44.96 16.64 23.74
N GLY A 305 -44.42 17.11 24.86
CA GLY A 305 -44.33 18.53 25.17
C GLY A 305 -45.63 19.06 25.87
N THR A 306 -45.59 20.33 26.13
CA THR A 306 -46.75 21.09 26.68
C THR A 306 -47.61 21.71 25.56
N HIS A 307 -48.61 22.48 25.89
CA HIS A 307 -49.41 23.22 24.93
C HIS A 307 -49.82 24.57 25.51
N GLY A 308 -50.11 25.52 24.63
CA GLY A 308 -50.57 26.86 24.98
C GLY A 308 -52.01 26.87 25.49
N ASN A 309 -52.21 27.37 26.73
CA ASN A 309 -53.52 27.40 27.31
C ASN A 309 -54.49 28.43 26.66
N ALA A 310 -53.96 29.37 25.91
CA ALA A 310 -54.71 30.41 25.22
C ALA A 310 -54.61 30.32 23.70
N SER A 311 -53.46 30.04 23.16
CA SER A 311 -53.19 29.87 21.72
C SER A 311 -53.68 28.51 21.20
N GLY A 312 -53.64 27.47 22.03
CA GLY A 312 -53.86 26.10 21.63
C GLY A 312 -52.70 25.50 20.84
N LEU A 313 -51.60 26.24 20.67
CA LEU A 313 -50.42 25.80 19.95
C LEU A 313 -49.68 24.73 20.75
N ASN A 314 -49.30 23.64 20.12
CA ASN A 314 -48.46 22.61 20.76
C ASN A 314 -47.01 23.06 20.84
N GLU A 315 -46.28 22.64 21.87
CA GLU A 315 -44.85 22.97 22.01
C GLU A 315 -44.03 22.54 20.82
N TYR A 316 -44.26 21.34 20.30
CA TYR A 316 -43.51 20.83 19.11
C TYR A 316 -43.71 21.69 17.86
N GLU A 317 -44.84 22.44 17.76
CA GLU A 317 -45.12 23.35 16.65
C GLU A 317 -44.40 24.69 16.85
N LEU A 318 -44.49 25.25 18.02
CA LEU A 318 -43.78 26.51 18.39
C LEU A 318 -42.27 26.35 18.26
N THR A 319 -41.73 25.26 18.83
CA THR A 319 -40.27 25.05 18.80
C THR A 319 -39.75 24.89 17.37
N LEU A 320 -40.49 24.23 16.45
CA LEU A 320 -40.11 24.15 15.07
C LEU A 320 -40.20 25.48 14.33
N GLN A 321 -41.25 26.29 14.57
CA GLN A 321 -41.39 27.62 13.97
C GLN A 321 -40.21 28.52 14.34
N VAL A 322 -39.84 28.58 15.64
CA VAL A 322 -38.70 29.36 16.09
C VAL A 322 -37.36 28.81 15.60
N SER A 323 -37.21 27.47 15.58
CA SER A 323 -35.96 26.82 15.11
C SER A 323 -35.70 27.07 13.65
N LEU A 324 -36.70 27.06 12.78
CA LEU A 324 -36.55 27.38 11.36
C LEU A 324 -36.13 28.83 11.13
N GLN A 325 -36.74 29.77 11.85
CA GLN A 325 -36.33 31.18 11.80
C GLN A 325 -34.93 31.39 12.38
N LEU A 326 -34.55 30.66 13.47
CA LEU A 326 -33.20 30.71 14.03
C LEU A 326 -32.16 30.17 13.07
N ARG A 327 -32.47 29.10 12.32
CA ARG A 327 -31.61 28.61 11.24
C ARG A 327 -31.30 29.73 10.26
N ASP A 328 -32.33 30.35 9.68
CA ASP A 328 -32.18 31.37 8.65
C ASP A 328 -31.39 32.58 9.16
N GLU A 329 -31.58 32.97 10.42
CA GLU A 329 -30.82 34.05 11.09
C GLU A 329 -29.35 33.67 11.31
N LEU A 330 -29.04 32.44 11.76
CA LEU A 330 -27.66 32.01 11.97
C LEU A 330 -26.90 31.81 10.67
N GLU A 331 -27.56 31.29 9.64
CA GLU A 331 -26.98 31.20 8.29
C GLU A 331 -26.66 32.61 7.73
N ALA A 332 -27.54 33.58 7.94
CA ALA A 332 -27.30 34.98 7.56
C ALA A 332 -26.09 35.58 8.31
N ARG A 333 -25.79 35.14 9.52
CA ARG A 333 -24.59 35.53 10.31
C ARG A 333 -23.33 34.73 9.92
N GLY A 334 -23.39 33.80 8.95
CA GLY A 334 -22.25 33.06 8.47
C GLY A 334 -21.93 31.77 9.24
N TYR A 335 -22.86 31.32 10.11
CA TYR A 335 -22.79 29.98 10.71
C TYR A 335 -23.27 28.91 9.73
N GLU A 336 -22.72 27.69 9.84
CA GLU A 336 -23.36 26.51 9.27
C GLU A 336 -24.39 25.95 10.25
N VAL A 337 -25.58 25.56 9.76
CA VAL A 337 -26.65 25.09 10.65
C VAL A 337 -27.01 23.62 10.30
N TYR A 338 -27.06 22.79 11.33
CA TYR A 338 -27.55 21.43 11.24
C TYR A 338 -28.88 21.32 12.03
N MET A 339 -29.99 21.07 11.33
CA MET A 339 -31.31 20.87 11.92
C MET A 339 -31.52 19.42 12.31
N ILE A 340 -31.80 19.12 13.60
CA ILE A 340 -32.13 17.75 14.03
C ILE A 340 -33.45 17.26 13.42
N ARG A 341 -34.44 18.18 13.28
CA ARG A 341 -35.66 17.93 12.54
C ARG A 341 -36.17 19.21 11.85
N THR A 342 -36.81 19.01 10.69
CA THR A 342 -37.47 20.07 9.92
C THR A 342 -38.96 19.81 9.71
N THR A 343 -39.46 18.72 10.28
CA THR A 343 -40.88 18.33 10.23
C THR A 343 -41.37 17.88 11.61
N HIS A 344 -42.66 17.71 11.74
CA HIS A 344 -43.28 17.25 12.99
C HIS A 344 -43.32 15.71 13.09
N ASP A 345 -43.38 15.02 11.96
CA ASP A 345 -43.56 13.58 11.88
C ASP A 345 -42.21 12.85 11.84
N VAL A 346 -41.56 12.84 12.99
CA VAL A 346 -40.30 12.13 13.25
C VAL A 346 -40.46 11.25 14.48
N ASN A 347 -39.57 10.29 14.66
CA ASN A 347 -39.45 9.49 15.87
C ASN A 347 -37.98 9.42 16.31
N ILE A 348 -37.50 10.48 16.89
CA ILE A 348 -36.08 10.65 17.28
C ILE A 348 -36.05 10.83 18.79
N SER A 349 -35.35 9.98 19.52
CA SER A 349 -35.19 10.05 20.96
C SER A 349 -34.26 11.21 21.40
N ASN A 350 -34.34 11.61 22.69
CA ASN A 350 -33.47 12.68 23.20
C ASN A 350 -31.98 12.33 23.13
N ALA A 351 -31.61 11.04 23.33
CA ALA A 351 -30.25 10.57 23.18
C ALA A 351 -29.79 10.64 21.70
N GLU A 352 -30.64 10.17 20.77
CA GLU A 352 -30.36 10.23 19.34
C GLU A 352 -30.16 11.67 18.84
N ARG A 353 -30.96 12.63 19.30
CA ARG A 353 -30.83 14.06 18.96
C ARG A 353 -29.46 14.61 19.32
N ALA A 354 -28.96 14.29 20.52
CA ALA A 354 -27.63 14.71 20.96
C ALA A 354 -26.52 14.04 20.15
N GLN A 355 -26.69 12.75 19.84
CA GLN A 355 -25.72 11.99 19.01
C GLN A 355 -25.70 12.46 17.54
N MET A 356 -26.86 12.81 16.95
CA MET A 356 -26.94 13.38 15.61
C MET A 356 -26.19 14.69 15.49
N ALA A 357 -26.31 15.58 16.48
CA ALA A 357 -25.58 16.84 16.53
C ALA A 357 -24.05 16.62 16.52
N ALA A 358 -23.56 15.69 17.34
CA ALA A 358 -22.15 15.35 17.39
C ALA A 358 -21.67 14.67 16.10
N ALA A 359 -22.45 13.76 15.54
CA ALA A 359 -22.14 13.06 14.27
C ALA A 359 -22.09 14.03 13.07
N ALA A 360 -22.89 15.10 13.09
CA ALA A 360 -22.84 16.17 12.09
C ALA A 360 -21.59 17.07 12.25
N GLY A 361 -20.75 16.85 13.26
CA GLY A 361 -19.58 17.67 13.54
C GLY A 361 -19.92 19.06 14.08
N ALA A 362 -21.10 19.24 14.69
CA ALA A 362 -21.50 20.52 15.28
C ALA A 362 -20.58 20.96 16.43
N ASP A 363 -20.33 22.26 16.50
CA ASP A 363 -19.53 22.85 17.57
C ASP A 363 -20.34 23.02 18.86
N ILE A 364 -21.67 23.26 18.76
CA ILE A 364 -22.65 23.38 19.89
C ILE A 364 -23.98 22.78 19.47
N LEU A 365 -24.77 22.40 20.48
CA LEU A 365 -26.16 21.97 20.35
C LEU A 365 -27.07 22.92 21.12
N VAL A 366 -28.00 23.61 20.45
CA VAL A 366 -29.03 24.47 21.02
C VAL A 366 -30.39 23.81 20.88
N ARG A 367 -31.04 23.49 22.00
CA ARG A 367 -32.32 22.79 22.04
C ARG A 367 -33.39 23.80 22.40
N ILE A 368 -34.36 23.99 21.52
CA ILE A 368 -35.42 24.99 21.65
C ILE A 368 -36.66 24.35 22.29
N HIS A 369 -37.07 24.87 23.40
CA HIS A 369 -38.21 24.44 24.24
C HIS A 369 -39.05 25.58 24.74
N ALA A 370 -40.24 25.28 25.23
CA ALA A 370 -41.09 26.20 25.94
C ALA A 370 -41.71 25.47 27.16
N ASN A 371 -41.60 26.08 28.30
CA ASN A 371 -41.92 25.47 29.60
C ASN A 371 -43.43 25.37 29.86
N GLY A 372 -43.78 24.50 30.79
CA GLY A 372 -45.11 24.38 31.35
C GLY A 372 -45.06 24.32 32.90
N SER A 373 -46.10 24.82 33.57
CA SER A 373 -46.21 24.73 35.01
C SER A 373 -47.66 24.65 35.43
N ASP A 374 -47.95 23.91 36.50
CA ASP A 374 -49.28 23.94 37.18
C ASP A 374 -49.63 25.28 37.74
N ASN A 375 -48.62 26.08 38.13
CA ASN A 375 -48.79 27.45 38.51
C ASN A 375 -48.74 28.37 37.27
N THR A 376 -49.89 28.70 36.74
CA THR A 376 -50.05 29.51 35.52
C THR A 376 -49.64 30.99 35.69
N SER A 377 -49.27 31.42 36.87
CA SER A 377 -48.74 32.79 37.13
C SER A 377 -47.20 32.87 36.92
N ILE A 378 -46.51 31.74 36.82
CA ILE A 378 -45.06 31.76 36.58
C ILE A 378 -44.79 32.27 35.17
N SER A 379 -43.77 33.12 35.04
CA SER A 379 -43.34 33.72 33.78
C SER A 379 -41.83 33.92 33.72
N GLY A 380 -41.27 34.02 32.53
CA GLY A 380 -39.87 34.29 32.28
C GLY A 380 -39.20 33.17 31.47
N ALA A 381 -37.97 33.41 31.06
CA ALA A 381 -37.17 32.46 30.32
C ALA A 381 -35.99 31.95 31.14
N LEU A 382 -35.59 30.71 30.87
CA LEU A 382 -34.40 30.10 31.47
C LEU A 382 -33.66 29.23 30.44
N THR A 383 -32.46 28.85 30.80
CA THR A 383 -31.75 27.79 30.07
C THR A 383 -31.40 26.67 31.04
N MET A 384 -31.25 25.45 30.49
CA MET A 384 -30.76 24.33 31.29
C MET A 384 -29.38 23.92 30.80
N ALA A 385 -28.50 23.61 31.76
CA ALA A 385 -27.14 23.14 31.54
C ALA A 385 -26.79 21.99 32.49
N PRO A 386 -25.77 21.19 32.22
CA PRO A 386 -25.30 20.13 33.13
C PRO A 386 -24.80 20.74 34.44
N SER A 387 -24.95 20.03 35.57
CA SER A 387 -24.32 20.41 36.84
C SER A 387 -22.79 20.25 36.77
N ASN A 388 -22.07 20.89 37.70
CA ASN A 388 -20.60 20.74 37.82
C ASN A 388 -20.17 19.30 38.12
N SER A 389 -21.05 18.47 38.65
CA SER A 389 -20.82 17.09 39.03
C SER A 389 -21.46 16.07 38.08
N ASN A 390 -21.92 16.51 36.89
CA ASN A 390 -22.54 15.62 35.93
C ASN A 390 -21.62 14.40 35.61
N PRO A 391 -22.09 13.15 35.84
CA PRO A 391 -21.25 11.98 35.76
C PRO A 391 -21.03 11.48 34.33
N TYR A 392 -21.73 12.04 33.35
CA TYR A 392 -21.76 11.56 31.95
C TYR A 392 -20.91 12.40 31.02
N LEU A 393 -20.53 13.61 31.41
CA LEU A 393 -19.88 14.61 30.56
C LEU A 393 -18.45 14.91 31.01
N THR A 394 -17.60 15.31 30.07
CA THR A 394 -16.27 15.84 30.41
C THR A 394 -16.37 17.22 31.05
N LYS A 395 -15.39 17.58 31.89
CA LYS A 395 -15.34 18.91 32.53
C LYS A 395 -15.36 20.06 31.51
N SER A 396 -14.72 19.86 30.34
CA SER A 396 -14.72 20.87 29.27
C SER A 396 -16.12 21.10 28.70
N VAL A 397 -16.85 20.01 28.40
CA VAL A 397 -18.23 20.09 27.89
C VAL A 397 -19.15 20.73 28.92
N ILE A 398 -19.03 20.39 30.22
CA ILE A 398 -19.81 20.99 31.31
C ILE A 398 -19.57 22.48 31.34
N SER A 399 -18.34 22.95 31.47
CA SER A 399 -17.98 24.37 31.54
C SER A 399 -18.46 25.16 30.33
N ALA A 400 -18.24 24.60 29.11
CA ALA A 400 -18.67 25.23 27.88
C ALA A 400 -20.19 25.30 27.74
N SER A 401 -20.95 24.26 28.17
CA SER A 401 -22.41 24.24 28.18
C SER A 401 -23.00 25.28 29.13
N GLN A 402 -22.43 25.44 30.32
CA GLN A 402 -22.83 26.44 31.28
C GLN A 402 -22.59 27.88 30.79
N THR A 403 -21.43 28.09 30.11
CA THR A 403 -21.10 29.37 29.48
C THR A 403 -22.10 29.70 28.37
N LEU A 404 -22.34 28.73 27.45
CA LEU A 404 -23.30 28.84 26.35
C LEU A 404 -24.70 29.22 26.89
N SER A 405 -25.17 28.45 27.88
CA SER A 405 -26.47 28.65 28.48
C SER A 405 -26.62 30.04 29.12
N ARG A 406 -25.59 30.53 29.84
CA ARG A 406 -25.56 31.87 30.41
C ARG A 406 -25.68 32.94 29.33
N LYS A 407 -24.85 32.83 28.28
CA LYS A 407 -24.85 33.81 27.18
C LYS A 407 -26.21 33.85 26.47
N ILE A 408 -26.81 32.67 26.22
CA ILE A 408 -28.11 32.60 25.54
C ILE A 408 -29.22 33.24 26.43
N VAL A 409 -29.38 32.90 27.71
CA VAL A 409 -30.47 33.38 28.50
C VAL A 409 -30.36 34.90 28.75
N ASP A 410 -29.14 35.42 28.97
CA ASP A 410 -28.91 36.83 29.16
C ASP A 410 -29.28 37.66 27.90
N SER A 411 -28.82 37.21 26.73
CA SER A 411 -29.13 37.85 25.43
C SER A 411 -30.61 37.70 25.05
N PHE A 412 -31.20 36.53 25.31
CA PHE A 412 -32.61 36.27 25.06
C PHE A 412 -33.49 37.23 25.84
N CYS A 413 -33.27 37.37 27.16
CA CYS A 413 -34.04 38.25 28.00
C CYS A 413 -33.84 39.74 27.67
N ALA A 414 -32.62 40.12 27.27
CA ALA A 414 -32.35 41.48 26.77
C ALA A 414 -33.14 41.82 25.51
N ALA A 415 -33.25 40.89 24.55
CA ALA A 415 -33.97 41.09 23.28
C ALA A 415 -35.49 41.04 23.44
N THR A 416 -36.01 40.15 24.29
CA THR A 416 -37.46 39.90 24.44
C THR A 416 -38.14 40.70 25.52
N GLY A 417 -37.39 41.18 26.51
CA GLY A 417 -37.91 41.75 27.73
C GLY A 417 -38.52 40.71 28.70
N ALA A 418 -38.26 39.42 28.49
CA ALA A 418 -38.68 38.36 29.39
C ALA A 418 -37.93 38.44 30.73
N LYS A 419 -38.57 38.01 31.81
CA LYS A 419 -37.91 37.88 33.12
C LYS A 419 -36.80 36.80 33.01
N ASN A 420 -35.58 37.18 33.34
CA ASN A 420 -34.45 36.24 33.36
C ASN A 420 -34.50 35.37 34.62
N GLN A 421 -34.75 34.07 34.46
CA GLN A 421 -34.71 33.06 35.52
C GLN A 421 -33.34 32.38 35.64
N GLY A 422 -32.40 32.72 34.78
CA GLY A 422 -31.02 32.23 34.79
C GLY A 422 -30.84 30.86 34.22
N VAL A 423 -29.74 30.21 34.63
CA VAL A 423 -29.37 28.86 34.19
C VAL A 423 -29.75 27.84 35.26
N MET A 424 -30.60 26.88 34.90
CA MET A 424 -30.96 25.77 35.76
C MET A 424 -29.94 24.63 35.54
N SER A 425 -29.24 24.22 36.59
CA SER A 425 -28.36 23.07 36.55
C SER A 425 -29.14 21.76 36.69
N THR A 426 -28.97 20.81 35.79
CA THR A 426 -29.69 19.54 35.82
C THR A 426 -28.86 18.40 35.20
N ASP A 427 -28.96 17.23 35.83
CA ASP A 427 -28.37 15.95 35.32
C ASP A 427 -29.47 14.93 34.97
N ALA A 428 -30.74 15.39 34.94
CA ALA A 428 -31.89 14.54 34.67
C ALA A 428 -32.32 14.50 33.17
N MET A 429 -31.59 15.22 32.28
CA MET A 429 -31.96 15.34 30.87
C MET A 429 -31.10 14.49 29.97
N SER A 430 -31.68 13.42 29.36
CA SER A 430 -30.94 12.56 28.42
C SER A 430 -30.36 13.35 27.25
N GLY A 431 -31.09 14.35 26.73
CA GLY A 431 -30.53 15.20 25.65
C GLY A 431 -29.34 16.08 26.03
N ILE A 432 -29.10 16.31 27.33
CA ILE A 432 -27.85 16.90 27.84
C ILE A 432 -26.80 15.82 28.07
N ASN A 433 -27.14 14.76 28.79
CA ASN A 433 -26.21 13.74 29.25
C ASN A 433 -25.56 12.89 28.09
N TRP A 434 -26.25 12.79 26.97
CA TRP A 434 -25.74 12.11 25.78
C TRP A 434 -24.95 13.03 24.82
N SER A 435 -24.83 14.33 25.13
CA SER A 435 -24.13 15.29 24.31
C SER A 435 -22.60 15.18 24.54
N THR A 436 -21.81 14.96 23.50
CA THR A 436 -20.34 15.04 23.57
C THR A 436 -19.80 16.43 23.20
N ILE A 437 -20.71 17.38 22.88
CA ILE A 437 -20.42 18.77 22.54
C ILE A 437 -21.17 19.70 23.51
N PRO A 438 -20.78 20.99 23.64
CA PRO A 438 -21.51 21.96 24.48
C PRO A 438 -22.99 22.01 24.10
N VAL A 439 -23.87 21.96 25.10
CA VAL A 439 -25.31 21.88 24.90
C VAL A 439 -26.06 22.85 25.84
N SER A 440 -27.12 23.48 25.32
CA SER A 440 -28.07 24.30 26.09
C SER A 440 -29.50 23.97 25.69
N ILE A 441 -30.38 23.76 26.68
CA ILE A 441 -31.82 23.76 26.47
C ILE A 441 -32.29 25.18 26.77
N VAL A 442 -33.05 25.77 25.86
CA VAL A 442 -33.61 27.13 25.96
C VAL A 442 -35.11 27.00 26.19
N GLU A 443 -35.55 27.36 27.37
CA GLU A 443 -36.98 27.47 27.74
C GLU A 443 -37.43 28.92 27.52
N MET A 444 -38.10 29.17 26.39
CA MET A 444 -38.39 30.52 25.89
C MET A 444 -39.44 31.26 26.68
N GLY A 445 -40.22 30.57 27.50
CA GLY A 445 -41.31 31.11 28.31
C GLY A 445 -42.25 29.97 28.71
N TYR A 446 -43.32 30.28 29.44
CA TYR A 446 -44.29 29.30 29.93
C TYR A 446 -45.57 29.31 29.06
N MET A 447 -45.82 28.24 28.30
CA MET A 447 -47.04 28.08 27.49
C MET A 447 -48.30 27.97 28.35
N THR A 448 -48.16 27.60 29.60
CA THR A 448 -49.28 27.59 30.58
C THR A 448 -49.61 28.96 31.13
N ASN A 449 -48.75 29.99 30.99
CA ASN A 449 -49.04 31.36 31.30
C ASN A 449 -49.68 32.05 30.09
N ARG A 450 -50.95 32.49 30.25
CA ARG A 450 -51.73 33.05 29.14
C ARG A 450 -51.01 34.21 28.41
N ALA A 451 -50.35 35.11 29.18
CA ALA A 451 -49.71 36.27 28.57
C ALA A 451 -48.48 35.93 27.80
N GLU A 452 -47.66 34.95 28.25
CA GLU A 452 -46.47 34.49 27.55
C GLU A 452 -46.84 33.63 26.34
N ASP A 453 -47.83 32.76 26.47
CA ASP A 453 -48.33 31.91 25.38
C ASP A 453 -48.75 32.76 24.16
N LEU A 454 -49.59 33.76 24.36
CA LEU A 454 -50.02 34.69 23.30
C LEU A 454 -48.88 35.54 22.72
N LYS A 455 -47.84 35.84 23.50
CA LYS A 455 -46.65 36.52 23.02
C LYS A 455 -45.82 35.59 22.12
N MET A 456 -45.56 34.35 22.56
CA MET A 456 -44.76 33.39 21.85
C MET A 456 -45.41 32.95 20.52
N GLU A 457 -46.74 32.99 20.41
CA GLU A 457 -47.47 32.77 19.15
C GLU A 457 -47.23 33.91 18.15
N SER A 458 -46.98 35.15 18.60
CA SER A 458 -46.88 36.27 17.69
C SER A 458 -45.56 36.31 16.91
N ALA A 459 -45.60 36.51 15.60
CA ALA A 459 -44.42 36.56 14.72
C ALA A 459 -43.39 37.65 15.16
N SER A 460 -43.88 38.80 15.65
CA SER A 460 -43.01 39.89 16.14
C SER A 460 -42.24 39.54 17.40
N TYR A 461 -42.81 38.72 18.29
CA TYR A 461 -42.11 38.27 19.49
C TYR A 461 -41.17 37.08 19.14
N GLN A 462 -41.60 36.19 18.24
CA GLN A 462 -40.71 35.12 17.70
C GLN A 462 -39.44 35.68 17.08
N ALA A 463 -39.53 36.79 16.29
CA ALA A 463 -38.36 37.47 15.78
C ALA A 463 -37.40 37.96 16.88
N LYS A 464 -37.94 38.50 18.01
CA LYS A 464 -37.10 38.87 19.15
C LYS A 464 -36.48 37.67 19.88
N MET A 465 -37.21 36.55 20.00
CA MET A 465 -36.68 35.31 20.56
C MET A 465 -35.49 34.80 19.71
N VAL A 466 -35.65 34.77 18.40
CA VAL A 466 -34.61 34.37 17.44
C VAL A 466 -33.39 35.26 17.57
N GLN A 467 -33.57 36.60 17.55
CA GLN A 467 -32.48 37.54 17.72
C GLN A 467 -31.74 37.34 19.06
N GLY A 468 -32.51 37.13 20.14
CA GLY A 468 -31.94 36.93 21.48
C GLY A 468 -31.08 35.65 21.54
N ILE A 469 -31.55 34.53 20.96
CA ILE A 469 -30.78 33.28 20.92
C ILE A 469 -29.53 33.44 20.07
N ALA A 470 -29.66 34.02 18.87
CA ALA A 470 -28.55 34.24 17.96
C ALA A 470 -27.48 35.17 18.56
N ASN A 471 -27.88 36.26 19.21
CA ASN A 471 -26.98 37.16 19.95
C ASN A 471 -26.22 36.41 21.07
N GLY A 472 -26.92 35.52 21.78
CA GLY A 472 -26.28 34.66 22.79
C GLY A 472 -25.21 33.72 22.23
N ILE A 473 -25.45 33.16 21.04
CA ILE A 473 -24.50 32.34 20.34
C ILE A 473 -23.27 33.18 19.88
N ASP A 474 -23.51 34.38 19.32
CA ASP A 474 -22.42 35.31 18.98
C ASP A 474 -21.57 35.65 20.20
N ALA A 475 -22.22 36.00 21.32
CA ALA A 475 -21.55 36.33 22.57
C ALA A 475 -20.77 35.13 23.17
N TYR A 476 -21.19 33.91 22.90
CA TYR A 476 -20.46 32.70 23.29
C TYR A 476 -19.16 32.53 22.47
N TYR A 477 -19.16 32.82 21.20
CA TYR A 477 -17.98 32.77 20.35
C TYR A 477 -17.12 34.02 20.40
N GLY A 478 -17.53 35.06 21.13
CA GLY A 478 -16.83 36.34 21.19
C GLY A 478 -16.96 37.17 19.92
N ALA A 479 -17.92 36.85 19.05
CA ALA A 479 -18.27 37.71 17.93
C ALA A 479 -18.98 38.96 18.49
N THR A 480 -18.52 40.15 18.10
CA THR A 480 -19.23 41.39 18.33
C THR A 480 -20.37 41.52 17.33
N ALA A 481 -21.60 41.71 17.84
CA ALA A 481 -22.77 41.98 17.02
C ALA A 481 -22.62 43.25 16.17
#